data_609289255dd883b7eecb28603979cfbd
#
_entry.id   609289255dd883b7eecb28603979cfbd
#
_cell.length_a   1.000
_cell.length_b   1.000
_cell.length_c   1.000
_cell.angle_alpha   90.00
_cell.angle_beta   90.00
_cell.angle_gamma   90.00
#
_symmetry.space_group_name_H-M   'P 1'
#
loop_
_entity.id
_entity.type
_entity.pdbx_description
1 polymer ?
#
loop_
_entity_poly.entity_id
_entity_poly.type
_entity_poly.pdbx_seq_one_letter_code
_entity_poly.pdbx_strand_id
1 'polypeptide(L)'
;MMTTIIPSSEDIERQAAAILSKAEFRHQGQDALQQLLNSIGNWISKLKLPFLSNEKTISIVALVVWIITLALLIALIVLAIFGLWKLFSRNPVIAKNQSKVWIDKMTSEKAFLRAEEFAGRGDFSSGVKWIFLSCLWMLQEVTFLSLDETKTNRQYIEELWKRKFPAVESFRKLVIQFNLIRYGGRAALAIDYQQSVVLLSLIRKGGDPHSSST
;
A
#
# COMPACT_ATOMS: atom_id res chain seq x y z
N MET A 1 46.33 -27.39 2.59
CA MET A 1 45.97 -25.97 2.37
C MET A 1 45.13 -25.89 1.10
N MET A 2 43.82 -25.83 1.24
CA MET A 2 42.89 -25.63 0.09
C MET A 2 42.67 -24.12 -0.08
N THR A 3 43.24 -23.56 -1.14
CA THR A 3 43.04 -22.15 -1.51
C THR A 3 41.67 -22.04 -2.18
N THR A 4 40.70 -21.44 -1.48
CA THR A 4 39.42 -21.11 -2.06
C THR A 4 39.59 -19.91 -3.00
N ILE A 5 39.62 -20.16 -4.31
CA ILE A 5 39.63 -19.11 -5.34
C ILE A 5 38.26 -18.46 -5.37
N ILE A 6 38.14 -17.26 -4.86
CA ILE A 6 36.95 -16.42 -5.01
C ILE A 6 36.96 -15.90 -6.46
N PRO A 7 35.96 -16.20 -7.29
CA PRO A 7 35.92 -15.69 -8.67
C PRO A 7 35.82 -14.17 -8.70
N SER A 8 36.53 -13.53 -9.64
CA SER A 8 36.52 -12.07 -9.77
C SER A 8 35.17 -11.57 -10.27
N SER A 9 34.86 -10.30 -9.98
CA SER A 9 33.62 -9.68 -10.44
C SER A 9 33.42 -9.74 -11.96
N GLU A 10 34.51 -9.71 -12.75
CA GLU A 10 34.50 -9.85 -14.20
C GLU A 10 34.12 -11.27 -14.65
N ASP A 11 34.50 -12.31 -13.91
CA ASP A 11 34.14 -13.70 -14.22
C ASP A 11 32.65 -13.95 -13.95
N ILE A 12 32.10 -13.29 -12.93
CA ILE A 12 30.67 -13.37 -12.59
C ILE A 12 29.85 -12.64 -13.67
N GLU A 13 30.27 -11.47 -14.15
CA GLU A 13 29.59 -10.75 -15.23
C GLU A 13 29.64 -11.51 -16.55
N ARG A 14 30.77 -12.11 -16.90
CA ARG A 14 30.89 -12.94 -18.11
C ARG A 14 30.03 -14.20 -18.05
N GLN A 15 29.93 -14.86 -16.90
CA GLN A 15 29.05 -16.01 -16.72
C GLN A 15 27.57 -15.59 -16.74
N ALA A 16 27.21 -14.47 -16.13
CA ALA A 16 25.85 -13.92 -16.17
C ALA A 16 25.44 -13.55 -17.62
N ALA A 17 26.32 -12.89 -18.37
CA ALA A 17 26.10 -12.56 -19.77
C ALA A 17 25.96 -13.82 -20.66
N ALA A 18 26.75 -14.85 -20.40
CA ALA A 18 26.68 -16.13 -21.13
C ALA A 18 25.39 -16.91 -20.82
N ILE A 19 24.86 -16.80 -19.60
CA ILE A 19 23.58 -17.44 -19.22
C ILE A 19 22.40 -16.66 -19.83
N LEU A 20 22.45 -15.31 -19.84
CA LEU A 20 21.42 -14.46 -20.42
C LEU A 20 21.40 -14.47 -21.95
N SER A 21 22.51 -14.86 -22.61
CA SER A 21 22.59 -15.00 -24.06
C SER A 21 22.06 -16.33 -24.60
N LYS A 22 21.76 -17.32 -23.73
CA LYS A 22 21.16 -18.57 -24.15
C LYS A 22 19.76 -18.31 -24.71
N ALA A 23 19.57 -18.71 -25.97
CA ALA A 23 18.35 -18.54 -26.75
C ALA A 23 17.06 -19.10 -26.10
N GLU A 24 17.19 -19.96 -25.10
CA GLU A 24 16.07 -20.59 -24.38
C GLU A 24 15.21 -19.60 -23.59
N PHE A 25 15.76 -18.45 -23.15
CA PHE A 25 14.99 -17.45 -22.41
C PHE A 25 14.28 -16.42 -23.29
N ARG A 26 14.61 -16.35 -24.60
CA ARG A 26 14.04 -15.35 -25.52
C ARG A 26 12.79 -15.79 -26.28
N HIS A 27 12.54 -17.08 -26.41
CA HIS A 27 11.50 -17.59 -27.30
C HIS A 27 10.24 -18.10 -26.62
N GLN A 28 10.27 -18.50 -25.35
CA GLN A 28 9.08 -19.05 -24.69
C GLN A 28 7.90 -18.09 -24.53
N GLY A 29 8.16 -16.78 -24.41
CA GLY A 29 7.10 -15.78 -24.28
C GLY A 29 6.46 -15.37 -25.60
N GLN A 30 7.26 -15.34 -26.69
CA GLN A 30 6.78 -14.93 -28.03
C GLN A 30 6.03 -16.05 -28.73
N ASP A 31 6.50 -17.30 -28.61
CA ASP A 31 5.84 -18.45 -29.21
C ASP A 31 4.49 -18.76 -28.55
N ALA A 32 4.37 -18.59 -27.25
CA ALA A 32 3.10 -18.73 -26.52
C ALA A 32 2.08 -17.66 -26.93
N LEU A 33 2.54 -16.41 -27.13
CA LEU A 33 1.70 -15.31 -27.60
C LEU A 33 1.25 -15.53 -29.06
N GLN A 34 2.15 -15.96 -29.93
CA GLN A 34 1.81 -16.29 -31.33
C GLN A 34 0.88 -17.50 -31.44
N GLN A 35 1.08 -18.54 -30.62
CA GLN A 35 0.17 -19.68 -30.55
C GLN A 35 -1.23 -19.27 -30.06
N LEU A 36 -1.32 -18.38 -29.05
CA LEU A 36 -2.59 -17.83 -28.59
C LEU A 36 -3.26 -16.99 -29.68
N LEU A 37 -2.52 -16.08 -30.35
CA LEU A 37 -3.05 -15.27 -31.43
C LEU A 37 -3.52 -16.11 -32.63
N ASN A 38 -2.77 -17.13 -33.00
CA ASN A 38 -3.15 -18.08 -34.07
C ASN A 38 -4.37 -18.93 -33.66
N SER A 39 -4.45 -19.35 -32.38
CA SER A 39 -5.60 -20.08 -31.85
C SER A 39 -6.87 -19.23 -31.84
N ILE A 40 -6.75 -17.95 -31.45
CA ILE A 40 -7.86 -16.97 -31.48
C ILE A 40 -8.25 -16.68 -32.93
N GLY A 41 -7.30 -16.47 -33.85
CA GLY A 41 -7.56 -16.28 -35.27
C GLY A 41 -8.29 -17.46 -35.93
N ASN A 42 -7.85 -18.67 -35.62
CA ASN A 42 -8.52 -19.91 -36.09
C ASN A 42 -9.88 -20.15 -35.43
N TRP A 43 -10.09 -19.68 -34.23
CA TRP A 43 -11.40 -19.75 -33.56
C TRP A 43 -12.38 -18.73 -34.19
N ILE A 44 -11.93 -17.50 -34.44
CA ILE A 44 -12.70 -16.44 -35.11
C ILE A 44 -13.05 -16.85 -36.55
N SER A 45 -12.12 -17.47 -37.31
CA SER A 45 -12.39 -17.94 -38.68
C SER A 45 -13.35 -19.12 -38.74
N LYS A 46 -13.51 -19.91 -37.67
CA LYS A 46 -14.49 -20.99 -37.53
C LYS A 46 -15.89 -20.48 -37.17
N LEU A 47 -16.00 -19.27 -36.65
CA LEU A 47 -17.29 -18.57 -36.51
C LEU A 47 -17.79 -18.13 -37.89
N LYS A 48 -18.18 -19.10 -38.72
CA LYS A 48 -19.01 -18.85 -39.90
C LYS A 48 -20.36 -18.34 -39.38
N LEU A 49 -20.49 -17.03 -39.30
CA LEU A 49 -21.77 -16.37 -39.01
C LEU A 49 -22.60 -16.45 -40.31
N PRO A 50 -23.61 -17.34 -40.40
CA PRO A 50 -24.43 -17.51 -41.62
C PRO A 50 -25.39 -16.37 -41.86
N PHE A 51 -25.20 -15.20 -41.23
CA PHE A 51 -26.19 -14.13 -41.11
C PHE A 51 -25.90 -12.86 -41.92
N LEU A 52 -24.89 -12.91 -42.85
CA LEU A 52 -24.43 -11.70 -43.53
C LEU A 52 -24.95 -11.52 -44.96
N SER A 53 -26.24 -11.89 -45.22
CA SER A 53 -26.78 -11.76 -46.57
C SER A 53 -27.86 -10.68 -46.75
N ASN A 54 -28.13 -9.84 -45.76
CA ASN A 54 -29.17 -8.80 -45.88
C ASN A 54 -28.65 -7.45 -45.32
N GLU A 55 -28.62 -6.38 -46.11
CA GLU A 55 -28.07 -5.07 -45.73
C GLU A 55 -28.66 -4.46 -44.45
N LYS A 56 -29.95 -4.72 -44.19
CA LYS A 56 -30.64 -4.24 -42.95
C LYS A 56 -30.23 -5.02 -41.70
N THR A 57 -29.91 -6.32 -41.83
CA THR A 57 -29.46 -7.18 -40.74
C THR A 57 -28.00 -6.91 -40.35
N ILE A 58 -27.18 -6.48 -41.31
CA ILE A 58 -25.78 -6.10 -41.06
C ILE A 58 -25.71 -4.94 -40.04
N SER A 59 -26.61 -3.96 -40.13
CA SER A 59 -26.64 -2.82 -39.21
C SER A 59 -26.99 -3.23 -37.78
N ILE A 60 -27.93 -4.15 -37.59
CA ILE A 60 -28.33 -4.64 -36.25
C ILE A 60 -27.24 -5.52 -35.65
N VAL A 61 -26.66 -6.43 -36.43
CA VAL A 61 -25.60 -7.32 -35.99
C VAL A 61 -24.34 -6.51 -35.64
N ALA A 62 -23.97 -5.51 -36.45
CA ALA A 62 -22.88 -4.61 -36.15
C ALA A 62 -23.10 -3.84 -34.84
N LEU A 63 -24.32 -3.38 -34.57
CA LEU A 63 -24.67 -2.69 -33.33
C LEU A 63 -24.59 -3.62 -32.12
N VAL A 64 -25.09 -4.85 -32.23
CA VAL A 64 -24.99 -5.87 -31.17
C VAL A 64 -23.54 -6.23 -30.86
N VAL A 65 -22.71 -6.45 -31.90
CA VAL A 65 -21.27 -6.71 -31.75
C VAL A 65 -20.57 -5.54 -31.06
N TRP A 66 -20.93 -4.30 -31.42
CA TRP A 66 -20.38 -3.09 -30.82
C TRP A 66 -20.75 -2.99 -29.34
N ILE A 67 -21.99 -3.27 -28.96
CA ILE A 67 -22.45 -3.30 -27.56
C ILE A 67 -21.73 -4.38 -26.77
N ILE A 68 -21.57 -5.58 -27.30
CA ILE A 68 -20.84 -6.68 -26.64
C ILE A 68 -19.38 -6.33 -26.42
N THR A 69 -18.72 -5.72 -27.44
CA THR A 69 -17.33 -5.30 -27.34
C THR A 69 -17.15 -4.21 -26.28
N LEU A 70 -18.07 -3.25 -26.23
CA LEU A 70 -18.07 -2.18 -25.24
C LEU A 70 -18.29 -2.73 -23.83
N ALA A 71 -19.23 -3.66 -23.65
CA ALA A 71 -19.50 -4.31 -22.37
C ALA A 71 -18.30 -5.13 -21.88
N LEU A 72 -17.61 -5.83 -22.79
CA LEU A 72 -16.40 -6.59 -22.47
C LEU A 72 -15.24 -5.66 -22.07
N LEU A 73 -15.10 -4.53 -22.75
CA LEU A 73 -14.09 -3.51 -22.42
C LEU A 73 -14.34 -2.92 -21.03
N ILE A 74 -15.61 -2.59 -20.73
CA ILE A 74 -16.00 -2.07 -19.40
C ILE A 74 -15.73 -3.13 -18.32
N ALA A 75 -16.08 -4.39 -18.56
CA ALA A 75 -15.80 -5.49 -17.64
C ALA A 75 -14.28 -5.66 -17.38
N LEU A 76 -13.44 -5.55 -18.41
CA LEU A 76 -11.99 -5.59 -18.30
C LEU A 76 -11.45 -4.41 -17.48
N ILE A 77 -11.96 -3.20 -17.70
CA ILE A 77 -11.57 -2.01 -16.91
C ILE A 77 -11.97 -2.18 -15.45
N VAL A 78 -13.18 -2.66 -15.16
CA VAL A 78 -13.64 -2.92 -13.79
C VAL A 78 -12.79 -3.99 -13.11
N LEU A 79 -12.45 -5.08 -13.83
CA LEU A 79 -11.54 -6.12 -13.32
C LEU A 79 -10.12 -5.59 -13.07
N ALA A 80 -9.61 -4.72 -13.96
CA ALA A 80 -8.31 -4.08 -13.78
C ALA A 80 -8.31 -3.15 -12.58
N ILE A 81 -9.33 -2.31 -12.41
CA ILE A 81 -9.50 -1.42 -11.25
C ILE A 81 -9.62 -2.25 -9.96
N PHE A 82 -10.42 -3.32 -9.98
CA PHE A 82 -10.60 -4.21 -8.83
C PHE A 82 -9.30 -4.97 -8.52
N GLY A 83 -8.56 -5.41 -9.53
CA GLY A 83 -7.25 -6.05 -9.38
C GLY A 83 -6.20 -5.10 -8.81
N LEU A 84 -6.13 -3.87 -9.32
CA LEU A 84 -5.28 -2.81 -8.80
C LEU A 84 -5.69 -2.43 -7.36
N TRP A 85 -6.99 -2.30 -7.09
CA TRP A 85 -7.50 -2.02 -5.75
C TRP A 85 -7.16 -3.15 -4.77
N LYS A 86 -7.25 -4.41 -5.21
CA LYS A 86 -6.84 -5.58 -4.42
C LYS A 86 -5.32 -5.66 -4.22
N LEU A 87 -4.51 -5.21 -5.18
CA LEU A 87 -3.05 -5.11 -5.04
C LEU A 87 -2.66 -3.96 -4.12
N PHE A 88 -3.33 -2.80 -4.23
CA PHE A 88 -3.12 -1.66 -3.33
C PHE A 88 -3.78 -1.85 -1.95
N SER A 89 -4.91 -2.56 -1.88
CA SER A 89 -5.57 -2.96 -0.63
C SER A 89 -5.00 -4.23 -0.01
N ARG A 90 -3.95 -4.82 -0.56
CA ARG A 90 -3.15 -5.80 0.17
C ARG A 90 -2.33 -5.08 1.25
N ASN A 91 -3.04 -4.46 2.19
CA ASN A 91 -2.58 -4.50 3.56
C ASN A 91 -2.40 -5.99 3.87
N PRO A 92 -1.20 -6.43 4.26
CA PRO A 92 -0.99 -7.83 4.59
C PRO A 92 -2.00 -8.20 5.68
N VAL A 93 -2.96 -9.05 5.36
CA VAL A 93 -3.78 -9.79 6.32
C VAL A 93 -2.88 -10.82 7.06
N ILE A 94 -1.61 -10.49 7.19
CA ILE A 94 -0.67 -11.21 8.03
C ILE A 94 -0.74 -10.54 9.37
N ALA A 95 -1.48 -11.21 10.25
CA ALA A 95 -1.44 -11.06 11.69
C ALA A 95 -2.69 -10.50 12.38
N LYS A 96 -3.88 -10.98 12.03
CA LYS A 96 -5.02 -10.78 12.92
C LYS A 96 -4.81 -11.44 14.30
N ASN A 97 -3.93 -12.44 14.39
CA ASN A 97 -3.55 -13.08 15.67
C ASN A 97 -2.27 -12.51 16.30
N GLN A 98 -1.40 -11.85 15.50
CA GLN A 98 -0.21 -11.21 16.07
C GLN A 98 -0.47 -9.78 16.53
N SER A 99 -1.39 -9.04 15.89
CA SER A 99 -1.70 -7.66 16.27
C SER A 99 -2.24 -7.57 17.70
N LYS A 100 -3.09 -8.51 18.11
CA LYS A 100 -3.63 -8.53 19.48
C LYS A 100 -2.55 -8.72 20.54
N VAL A 101 -1.55 -9.58 20.28
CA VAL A 101 -0.42 -9.82 21.20
C VAL A 101 0.55 -8.63 21.21
N TRP A 102 0.67 -7.89 20.12
CA TRP A 102 1.53 -6.70 20.04
C TRP A 102 0.90 -5.49 20.73
N ILE A 103 -0.43 -5.34 20.67
CA ILE A 103 -1.15 -4.25 21.33
C ILE A 103 -1.06 -4.41 22.85
N ASP A 104 -1.17 -5.62 23.38
CA ASP A 104 -1.11 -5.88 24.84
C ASP A 104 0.29 -5.68 25.48
N LYS A 105 1.37 -5.69 24.69
CA LYS A 105 2.76 -5.56 25.19
C LYS A 105 3.45 -4.26 24.80
N MET A 106 2.84 -3.44 23.96
CA MET A 106 3.45 -2.22 23.48
C MET A 106 2.97 -1.02 24.31
N THR A 107 3.91 -0.20 24.77
CA THR A 107 3.64 1.05 25.48
C THR A 107 3.97 2.24 24.58
N SER A 108 3.43 3.43 24.91
CA SER A 108 3.74 4.67 24.21
C SER A 108 5.25 4.95 24.19
N GLU A 109 5.95 4.69 25.28
CA GLU A 109 7.38 4.88 25.41
C GLU A 109 8.19 3.94 24.49
N LYS A 110 7.86 2.64 24.48
CA LYS A 110 8.52 1.68 23.57
C LYS A 110 8.33 2.04 22.11
N ALA A 111 7.14 2.56 21.76
CA ALA A 111 6.87 3.01 20.41
C ALA A 111 7.69 4.28 20.07
N PHE A 112 7.85 5.19 21.02
CA PHE A 112 8.67 6.38 20.86
C PHE A 112 10.16 6.01 20.64
N LEU A 113 10.71 5.12 21.46
CA LEU A 113 12.09 4.63 21.29
C LEU A 113 12.34 4.00 19.91
N ARG A 114 11.34 3.26 19.39
CA ARG A 114 11.42 2.75 18.03
C ARG A 114 11.39 3.85 16.97
N ALA A 115 10.63 4.92 17.19
CA ALA A 115 10.63 6.06 16.29
C ALA A 115 12.03 6.71 16.21
N GLU A 116 12.69 6.88 17.35
CA GLU A 116 14.07 7.41 17.43
C GLU A 116 15.07 6.50 16.72
N GLU A 117 14.95 5.18 16.89
CA GLU A 117 15.79 4.20 16.21
C GLU A 117 15.68 4.32 14.68
N PHE A 118 14.47 4.40 14.13
CA PHE A 118 14.27 4.56 12.69
C PHE A 118 14.77 5.92 12.18
N ALA A 119 14.50 6.98 12.92
CA ALA A 119 14.99 8.32 12.57
C ALA A 119 16.53 8.40 12.59
N GLY A 120 17.19 7.75 13.57
CA GLY A 120 18.64 7.65 13.65
C GLY A 120 19.29 6.92 12.47
N ARG A 121 18.53 6.04 11.79
CA ARG A 121 18.94 5.36 10.54
C ARG A 121 18.58 6.14 9.27
N GLY A 122 17.95 7.32 9.40
CA GLY A 122 17.46 8.12 8.28
C GLY A 122 16.11 7.66 7.70
N ASP A 123 15.46 6.63 8.25
CA ASP A 123 14.11 6.22 7.87
C ASP A 123 13.06 7.05 8.61
N PHE A 124 12.93 8.31 8.18
CA PHE A 124 11.98 9.25 8.77
C PHE A 124 10.53 8.84 8.54
N SER A 125 10.23 8.11 7.46
CA SER A 125 8.88 7.62 7.17
C SER A 125 8.41 6.61 8.22
N SER A 126 9.26 5.64 8.56
CA SER A 126 8.98 4.72 9.68
C SER A 126 9.02 5.45 11.02
N GLY A 127 9.92 6.43 11.19
CA GLY A 127 9.97 7.28 12.38
C GLY A 127 8.62 7.98 12.64
N VAL A 128 8.05 8.69 11.65
CA VAL A 128 6.74 9.35 11.77
C VAL A 128 5.61 8.34 12.07
N LYS A 129 5.66 7.16 11.45
CA LYS A 129 4.69 6.09 11.74
C LYS A 129 4.73 5.69 13.22
N TRP A 130 5.92 5.49 13.78
CA TRP A 130 6.07 5.09 15.16
C TRP A 130 5.74 6.21 16.15
N ILE A 131 5.98 7.49 15.79
CA ILE A 131 5.49 8.64 16.57
C ILE A 131 3.97 8.65 16.63
N PHE A 132 3.29 8.42 15.49
CA PHE A 132 1.82 8.35 15.44
C PHE A 132 1.29 7.20 16.32
N LEU A 133 1.89 6.02 16.24
CA LEU A 133 1.52 4.89 17.09
C LEU A 133 1.77 5.18 18.58
N SER A 134 2.93 5.77 18.93
CA SER A 134 3.21 6.22 20.29
C SER A 134 2.13 7.16 20.84
N CYS A 135 1.69 8.11 20.00
CA CYS A 135 0.60 9.03 20.34
C CYS A 135 -0.72 8.28 20.64
N LEU A 136 -1.09 7.30 19.81
CA LEU A 136 -2.31 6.52 20.02
C LEU A 136 -2.26 5.73 21.33
N TRP A 137 -1.14 5.04 21.62
CA TRP A 137 -0.99 4.32 22.88
C TRP A 137 -1.00 5.25 24.08
N MET A 138 -0.32 6.40 24.00
CA MET A 138 -0.34 7.39 25.07
C MET A 138 -1.77 7.88 25.35
N LEU A 139 -2.55 8.19 24.32
CA LEU A 139 -3.95 8.63 24.50
C LEU A 139 -4.85 7.50 25.05
N GLN A 140 -4.53 6.24 24.78
CA GLN A 140 -5.20 5.10 25.41
C GLN A 140 -4.77 4.95 26.88
N GLU A 141 -3.49 5.07 27.19
CA GLU A 141 -2.94 4.99 28.56
C GLU A 141 -3.59 6.03 29.48
N VAL A 142 -3.81 7.26 28.95
CA VAL A 142 -4.51 8.34 29.68
C VAL A 142 -6.05 8.31 29.49
N THR A 143 -6.60 7.23 28.92
CA THR A 143 -8.04 6.97 28.77
C THR A 143 -8.81 7.94 27.88
N PHE A 144 -8.15 8.79 27.10
CA PHE A 144 -8.80 9.65 26.13
C PHE A 144 -9.20 8.95 24.83
N LEU A 145 -8.59 7.82 24.51
CA LEU A 145 -8.95 6.99 23.37
C LEU A 145 -9.18 5.53 23.79
N SER A 146 -10.07 4.86 23.08
CA SER A 146 -10.16 3.41 23.05
C SER A 146 -9.66 2.93 21.70
N LEU A 147 -8.47 2.29 21.68
CA LEU A 147 -7.91 1.76 20.45
C LEU A 147 -8.73 0.56 19.96
N ASP A 148 -9.06 0.59 18.67
CA ASP A 148 -9.81 -0.45 18.00
C ASP A 148 -9.29 -0.56 16.55
N GLU A 149 -8.97 -1.76 16.10
CA GLU A 149 -8.43 -2.03 14.76
C GLU A 149 -9.41 -1.64 13.65
N THR A 150 -10.69 -1.53 13.96
CA THR A 150 -11.74 -1.16 13.00
C THR A 150 -11.91 0.34 12.87
N LYS A 151 -11.39 1.13 13.81
CA LYS A 151 -11.50 2.59 13.78
C LYS A 151 -10.55 3.21 12.78
N THR A 152 -11.07 4.19 12.06
CA THR A 152 -10.29 5.06 11.20
C THR A 152 -9.67 6.23 11.99
N ASN A 153 -8.61 6.85 11.44
CA ASN A 153 -8.01 8.05 12.02
C ASN A 153 -9.02 9.18 12.27
N ARG A 154 -10.03 9.30 11.40
CA ARG A 154 -11.11 10.28 11.54
C ARG A 154 -11.97 10.00 12.78
N GLN A 155 -12.30 8.73 13.02
CA GLN A 155 -13.10 8.35 14.20
C GLN A 155 -12.35 8.61 15.52
N TYR A 156 -11.01 8.47 15.54
CA TYR A 156 -10.20 8.86 16.69
C TYR A 156 -10.25 10.39 16.93
N ILE A 157 -10.18 11.22 15.88
CA ILE A 157 -10.36 12.66 16.01
C ILE A 157 -11.74 12.99 16.57
N GLU A 158 -12.81 12.37 16.06
CA GLU A 158 -14.18 12.57 16.52
C GLU A 158 -14.36 12.14 18.00
N GLU A 159 -13.72 11.04 18.42
CA GLU A 159 -13.74 10.60 19.83
C GLU A 159 -13.07 11.62 20.74
N LEU A 160 -11.90 12.12 20.37
CA LEU A 160 -11.20 13.17 21.12
C LEU A 160 -12.01 14.48 21.21
N TRP A 161 -12.70 14.87 20.14
CA TRP A 161 -13.63 15.98 20.15
C TRP A 161 -14.77 15.80 21.15
N LYS A 162 -15.41 14.63 21.13
CA LYS A 162 -16.51 14.30 22.05
C LYS A 162 -16.05 14.34 23.51
N ARG A 163 -14.82 13.90 23.76
CA ARG A 163 -14.21 13.90 25.10
C ARG A 163 -13.59 15.25 25.50
N LYS A 164 -13.72 16.30 24.65
CA LYS A 164 -13.18 17.66 24.86
C LYS A 164 -11.68 17.63 25.17
N PHE A 165 -10.92 16.78 24.47
CA PHE A 165 -9.47 16.69 24.66
C PHE A 165 -8.80 18.02 24.28
N PRO A 166 -7.97 18.64 25.14
CA PRO A 166 -7.47 20.01 24.91
C PRO A 166 -6.58 20.13 23.67
N ALA A 167 -5.80 19.08 23.34
CA ALA A 167 -4.83 19.10 22.23
C ALA A 167 -5.35 18.39 20.98
N VAL A 168 -6.65 18.32 20.76
CA VAL A 168 -7.25 17.64 19.59
C VAL A 168 -6.76 18.19 18.26
N GLU A 169 -6.52 19.49 18.16
CA GLU A 169 -5.99 20.12 16.95
C GLU A 169 -4.54 19.69 16.64
N SER A 170 -3.72 19.50 17.67
CA SER A 170 -2.37 18.96 17.51
C SER A 170 -2.41 17.50 17.04
N PHE A 171 -3.35 16.72 17.58
CA PHE A 171 -3.58 15.34 17.11
C PHE A 171 -4.06 15.32 15.65
N ARG A 172 -5.00 16.20 15.27
CA ARG A 172 -5.46 16.31 13.88
C ARG A 172 -4.32 16.63 12.91
N LYS A 173 -3.43 17.56 13.28
CA LYS A 173 -2.22 17.87 12.47
C LYS A 173 -1.32 16.64 12.31
N LEU A 174 -1.08 15.90 13.38
CA LEU A 174 -0.28 14.68 13.35
C LEU A 174 -0.91 13.60 12.45
N VAL A 175 -2.24 13.44 12.50
CA VAL A 175 -2.98 12.54 11.62
C VAL A 175 -2.83 12.94 10.14
N ILE A 176 -2.96 14.24 9.83
CA ILE A 176 -2.80 14.74 8.45
C ILE A 176 -1.40 14.44 7.94
N GLN A 177 -0.37 14.73 8.73
CA GLN A 177 1.02 14.46 8.37
C GLN A 177 1.29 12.97 8.18
N PHE A 178 0.81 12.13 9.09
CA PHE A 178 0.90 10.68 8.97
C PHE A 178 0.22 10.17 7.68
N ASN A 179 -1.00 10.63 7.39
CA ASN A 179 -1.74 10.22 6.21
C ASN A 179 -1.04 10.65 4.91
N LEU A 180 -0.46 11.86 4.87
CA LEU A 180 0.28 12.35 3.72
C LEU A 180 1.51 11.49 3.42
N ILE A 181 2.25 11.08 4.45
CA ILE A 181 3.43 10.23 4.32
C ILE A 181 3.02 8.78 4.00
N ARG A 182 2.01 8.25 4.69
CA ARG A 182 1.62 6.85 4.59
C ARG A 182 0.88 6.51 3.30
N TYR A 183 0.03 7.44 2.81
CA TYR A 183 -0.87 7.21 1.68
C TYR A 183 -0.63 8.18 0.53
N GLY A 184 0.04 9.31 0.77
CA GLY A 184 0.32 10.33 -0.24
C GLY A 184 1.55 10.03 -1.12
N GLY A 185 2.25 8.92 -0.91
CA GLY A 185 3.42 8.52 -1.71
C GLY A 185 4.67 9.39 -1.51
N ARG A 186 4.63 10.32 -0.54
CA ARG A 186 5.77 11.20 -0.23
C ARG A 186 6.66 10.56 0.83
N ALA A 187 7.97 10.48 0.58
CA ALA A 187 8.93 10.14 1.60
C ALA A 187 9.02 11.25 2.66
N ALA A 188 9.07 10.88 3.94
CA ALA A 188 9.27 11.84 5.00
C ALA A 188 10.71 12.35 5.03
N LEU A 189 10.87 13.63 5.32
CA LEU A 189 12.15 14.28 5.57
C LEU A 189 12.42 14.38 7.08
N ALA A 190 13.64 14.70 7.46
CA ALA A 190 14.02 14.93 8.87
C ALA A 190 13.12 15.97 9.55
N ILE A 191 12.74 17.03 8.83
CA ILE A 191 11.85 18.08 9.34
C ILE A 191 10.43 17.55 9.65
N ASP A 192 9.91 16.62 8.84
CA ASP A 192 8.60 15.99 9.09
C ASP A 192 8.63 15.17 10.39
N TYR A 193 9.71 14.43 10.62
CA TYR A 193 9.90 13.69 11.87
C TYR A 193 9.96 14.62 13.08
N GLN A 194 10.77 15.69 13.00
CA GLN A 194 10.86 16.68 14.08
C GLN A 194 9.54 17.35 14.40
N GLN A 195 8.78 17.74 13.37
CA GLN A 195 7.42 18.28 13.54
C GLN A 195 6.48 17.29 14.22
N SER A 196 6.57 16.00 13.86
CA SER A 196 5.77 14.95 14.52
C SER A 196 6.11 14.79 16.00
N VAL A 197 7.40 14.88 16.36
CA VAL A 197 7.85 14.85 17.77
C VAL A 197 7.32 16.06 18.55
N VAL A 198 7.38 17.26 17.96
CA VAL A 198 6.80 18.47 18.56
C VAL A 198 5.30 18.32 18.78
N LEU A 199 4.56 17.83 17.77
CA LEU A 199 3.13 17.59 17.90
C LEU A 199 2.82 16.57 19.00
N LEU A 200 3.57 15.46 19.09
CA LEU A 200 3.44 14.49 20.17
C LEU A 200 3.65 15.14 21.56
N SER A 201 4.64 16.00 21.69
CA SER A 201 4.92 16.69 22.96
C SER A 201 3.77 17.62 23.38
N LEU A 202 3.14 18.32 22.42
CA LEU A 202 1.96 19.16 22.66
C LEU A 202 0.74 18.33 23.07
N ILE A 203 0.55 17.17 22.42
CA ILE A 203 -0.54 16.25 22.74
C ILE A 203 -0.34 15.67 24.14
N ARG A 204 0.88 15.30 24.50
CA ARG A 204 1.23 14.80 25.84
C ARG A 204 0.91 15.83 26.93
N LYS A 205 1.29 17.09 26.71
CA LYS A 205 0.94 18.18 27.64
C LYS A 205 -0.57 18.37 27.79
N GLY A 206 -1.34 18.25 26.70
CA GLY A 206 -2.80 18.33 26.75
C GLY A 206 -3.47 17.14 27.44
N GLY A 207 -2.80 15.99 27.55
CA GLY A 207 -3.28 14.83 28.29
C GLY A 207 -2.91 14.83 29.78
N ASP A 208 -2.08 15.76 30.22
CA ASP A 208 -1.66 15.86 31.61
C ASP A 208 -2.75 16.58 32.45
N PRO A 209 -3.35 15.90 33.46
CA PRO A 209 -4.44 16.48 34.26
C PRO A 209 -4.03 17.73 35.05
N HIS A 210 -2.72 17.96 35.22
CA HIS A 210 -2.19 19.11 35.93
C HIS A 210 -1.92 20.36 35.05
N SER A 211 -2.09 20.28 33.73
CA SER A 211 -1.81 21.38 32.80
C SER A 211 -2.98 22.34 32.58
N SER A 212 -4.16 22.10 33.17
CA SER A 212 -5.39 22.88 33.00
C SER A 212 -5.66 23.91 34.10
N SER A 213 -4.70 24.17 35.01
CA SER A 213 -4.85 25.13 36.11
C SER A 213 -3.81 26.22 36.02
N THR A 214 -3.85 27.02 34.93
CA THR A 214 -3.18 28.33 34.88
C THR A 214 -4.01 29.28 34.04
#